data_af56e077f411c1978376e05f92d3e9b3
#
_entry.id   af56e077f411c1978376e05f92d3e9b3
#
_cell.length_a   1.000
_cell.length_b   1.000
_cell.length_c   1.000
_cell.angle_alpha   90.00
_cell.angle_beta   90.00
_cell.angle_gamma   90.00
#
_symmetry.space_group_name_H-M   'P 1'
#
loop_
_entity.id
_entity.type
_entity.pdbx_description
1 polymer ?
#
loop_
_entity_poly.entity_id
_entity_poly.type
_entity_poly.pdbx_seq_one_letter_code
_entity_poly.pdbx_strand_id
1 'polypeptide(L)'
;MRRVFLAAMLLFTSGLATATECVVLLHGLSRSSLSMNKMERALIEAGYATANIDYPSRDHVIEELAVIAVTAGIAECRAQSATKRIHFVTHSLGGILVRQYLSDYELPELGRVVMLGPPNQGSAAVDALGDVPGFDWINGPAGRQLGKGADSVPLGLGPADFELGVIAGTRTIDPVTSAVLPDPDDGKVSVEDTRLEGMADFVIVPHSHAFMMRMQRVIDLTKAFLATGSFGDADGRD
;
A
#
# COMPACT_ATOMS: atom_id res chain seq x y z
N MET A 1 -0.39 23.55 -70.60
CA MET A 1 -0.13 23.74 -69.16
C MET A 1 -0.81 22.64 -68.37
N ARG A 2 -0.08 21.60 -67.95
CA ARG A 2 -0.61 20.50 -67.14
C ARG A 2 -0.35 20.83 -65.66
N ARG A 3 -1.41 21.00 -64.88
CA ARG A 3 -1.34 21.19 -63.41
C ARG A 3 -1.23 19.80 -62.75
N VAL A 4 -0.08 19.54 -62.12
CA VAL A 4 0.13 18.36 -61.29
C VAL A 4 -0.38 18.72 -59.90
N PHE A 5 -1.45 18.03 -59.43
CA PHE A 5 -1.90 18.08 -58.06
C PHE A 5 -1.11 17.06 -57.24
N LEU A 6 -0.28 17.58 -56.33
CA LEU A 6 0.43 16.78 -55.35
C LEU A 6 -0.54 16.54 -54.16
N ALA A 7 -1.06 15.31 -54.03
CA ALA A 7 -1.86 14.93 -52.86
C ALA A 7 -0.91 14.58 -51.71
N ALA A 8 -0.87 15.44 -50.70
CA ALA A 8 -0.17 15.13 -49.44
C ALA A 8 -0.96 14.09 -48.64
N MET A 9 -0.44 12.87 -48.57
CA MET A 9 -0.99 11.79 -47.75
C MET A 9 -0.52 11.97 -46.32
N LEU A 10 -1.40 12.50 -45.45
CA LEU A 10 -1.18 12.57 -44.01
C LEU A 10 -1.25 11.16 -43.43
N LEU A 11 -0.10 10.59 -43.11
CA LEU A 11 0.01 9.34 -42.33
C LEU A 11 -0.35 9.66 -40.87
N PHE A 12 -1.57 9.38 -40.47
CA PHE A 12 -1.94 9.28 -39.05
C PHE A 12 -1.26 8.04 -38.48
N THR A 13 -0.14 8.18 -37.79
CA THR A 13 0.39 7.16 -36.91
C THR A 13 -0.53 7.09 -35.70
N SER A 14 -1.46 6.13 -35.71
CA SER A 14 -2.19 5.72 -34.51
C SER A 14 -1.16 5.15 -33.54
N GLY A 15 -0.64 5.98 -32.63
CA GLY A 15 0.10 5.49 -31.48
C GLY A 15 -0.81 4.51 -30.74
N LEU A 16 -0.48 3.22 -30.76
CA LEU A 16 -1.06 2.25 -29.84
C LEU A 16 -0.77 2.78 -28.43
N ALA A 17 -1.79 3.30 -27.76
CA ALA A 17 -1.68 3.62 -26.35
C ALA A 17 -1.33 2.30 -25.65
N THR A 18 -0.08 2.17 -25.20
CA THR A 18 0.34 1.06 -24.35
C THR A 18 -0.53 1.13 -23.11
N ALA A 19 -1.23 0.04 -22.79
CA ALA A 19 -2.06 -0.02 -21.60
C ALA A 19 -1.18 0.30 -20.39
N THR A 20 -1.50 1.41 -19.72
CA THR A 20 -0.75 1.90 -18.56
C THR A 20 -1.18 1.07 -17.36
N GLU A 21 -0.23 0.49 -16.63
CA GLU A 21 -0.50 -0.14 -15.35
C GLU A 21 -0.83 0.97 -14.33
N CYS A 22 -1.78 0.71 -13.42
CA CYS A 22 -2.22 1.68 -12.43
C CYS A 22 -1.88 1.23 -11.02
N VAL A 23 -1.51 2.15 -10.15
CA VAL A 23 -1.21 1.90 -8.75
C VAL A 23 -2.20 2.63 -7.86
N VAL A 24 -2.95 1.88 -7.07
CA VAL A 24 -3.78 2.43 -5.99
C VAL A 24 -2.90 2.63 -4.76
N LEU A 25 -2.91 3.85 -4.20
CA LEU A 25 -2.21 4.16 -2.96
C LEU A 25 -3.21 4.33 -1.82
N LEU A 26 -2.98 3.59 -0.71
CA LEU A 26 -3.81 3.68 0.49
C LEU A 26 -2.95 4.08 1.69
N HIS A 27 -3.32 5.17 2.34
CA HIS A 27 -2.65 5.66 3.54
C HIS A 27 -2.94 4.81 4.80
N GLY A 28 -2.28 5.10 5.91
CA GLY A 28 -2.49 4.44 7.20
C GLY A 28 -3.58 5.08 8.04
N LEU A 29 -3.85 4.46 9.20
CA LEU A 29 -4.79 4.94 10.20
C LEU A 29 -4.46 6.37 10.63
N SER A 30 -5.49 7.20 10.83
CA SER A 30 -5.38 8.61 11.26
C SER A 30 -4.47 9.47 10.38
N ARG A 31 -4.41 9.14 9.08
CA ARG A 31 -3.69 9.89 8.05
C ARG A 31 -4.63 10.31 6.92
N SER A 32 -4.06 10.92 5.90
CA SER A 32 -4.73 11.26 4.65
C SER A 32 -3.85 10.86 3.45
N SER A 33 -4.41 10.93 2.24
CA SER A 33 -3.70 10.70 0.98
C SER A 33 -2.43 11.55 0.84
N LEU A 34 -2.36 12.75 1.48
CA LEU A 34 -1.18 13.61 1.48
C LEU A 34 0.07 12.91 2.02
N SER A 35 -0.07 11.90 2.88
CA SER A 35 1.07 11.13 3.39
C SER A 35 1.75 10.33 2.29
N MET A 36 1.03 9.93 1.24
CA MET A 36 1.50 9.10 0.13
C MET A 36 1.98 9.93 -1.09
N ASN A 37 1.83 11.26 -1.09
CA ASN A 37 2.11 12.11 -2.26
C ASN A 37 3.55 12.01 -2.81
N LYS A 38 4.56 11.74 -1.96
CA LYS A 38 5.94 11.57 -2.47
C LYS A 38 6.10 10.24 -3.20
N MET A 39 5.49 9.17 -2.68
CA MET A 39 5.43 7.86 -3.33
C MET A 39 4.67 7.98 -4.66
N GLU A 40 3.50 8.59 -4.64
CA GLU A 40 2.68 8.81 -5.84
C GLU A 40 3.45 9.51 -6.96
N ARG A 41 4.09 10.65 -6.67
CA ARG A 41 4.91 11.37 -7.67
C ARG A 41 6.00 10.50 -8.27
N ALA A 42 6.69 9.72 -7.44
CA ALA A 42 7.75 8.83 -7.91
C ALA A 42 7.21 7.68 -8.79
N LEU A 43 5.98 7.22 -8.56
CA LEU A 43 5.31 6.21 -9.40
C LEU A 43 4.84 6.82 -10.73
N ILE A 44 4.31 8.04 -10.72
CA ILE A 44 3.97 8.79 -11.95
C ILE A 44 5.23 9.00 -12.81
N GLU A 45 6.35 9.41 -12.19
CA GLU A 45 7.64 9.57 -12.88
C GLU A 45 8.17 8.24 -13.44
N ALA A 46 7.82 7.11 -12.81
CA ALA A 46 8.13 5.76 -13.29
C ALA A 46 7.17 5.26 -14.40
N GLY A 47 6.15 6.04 -14.78
CA GLY A 47 5.24 5.74 -15.89
C GLY A 47 3.94 5.04 -15.48
N TYR A 48 3.65 4.90 -14.19
CA TYR A 48 2.37 4.38 -13.72
C TYR A 48 1.28 5.45 -13.74
N ALA A 49 0.04 5.05 -14.06
CA ALA A 49 -1.13 5.80 -13.61
C ALA A 49 -1.30 5.59 -12.11
N THR A 50 -1.90 6.55 -11.40
CA THR A 50 -2.06 6.44 -9.95
C THR A 50 -3.45 6.85 -9.49
N ALA A 51 -3.93 6.22 -8.40
CA ALA A 51 -5.13 6.57 -7.67
C ALA A 51 -4.77 6.68 -6.18
N ASN A 52 -4.57 7.89 -5.68
CA ASN A 52 -4.15 8.15 -4.30
C ASN A 52 -5.38 8.49 -3.45
N ILE A 53 -5.95 7.49 -2.82
CA ILE A 53 -7.27 7.56 -2.20
C ILE A 53 -7.21 8.15 -0.80
N ASP A 54 -8.02 9.19 -0.57
CA ASP A 54 -8.33 9.69 0.76
C ASP A 54 -9.60 9.00 1.27
N TYR A 55 -9.53 8.41 2.46
CA TYR A 55 -10.66 7.68 3.03
C TYR A 55 -10.77 7.93 4.55
N PRO A 56 -11.98 7.83 5.14
CA PRO A 56 -12.23 8.18 6.53
C PRO A 56 -11.75 7.09 7.49
N SER A 57 -10.44 6.92 7.61
CA SER A 57 -9.77 5.77 8.26
C SER A 57 -10.11 5.57 9.75
N ARG A 58 -10.79 6.54 10.39
CA ARG A 58 -11.20 6.47 11.81
C ARG A 58 -12.69 6.30 12.03
N ASP A 59 -13.50 6.37 10.98
CA ASP A 59 -14.95 6.53 11.14
C ASP A 59 -15.71 5.21 10.98
N HIS A 60 -15.05 4.18 10.46
CA HIS A 60 -15.65 2.88 10.13
C HIS A 60 -14.77 1.71 10.58
N VAL A 61 -15.35 0.51 10.60
CA VAL A 61 -14.63 -0.76 10.78
C VAL A 61 -13.85 -1.13 9.52
N ILE A 62 -12.89 -2.05 9.65
CA ILE A 62 -11.99 -2.45 8.55
C ILE A 62 -12.76 -2.96 7.34
N GLU A 63 -13.79 -3.77 7.53
CA GLU A 63 -14.60 -4.37 6.47
C GLU A 63 -15.28 -3.30 5.60
N GLU A 64 -15.83 -2.24 6.23
CA GLU A 64 -16.44 -1.13 5.51
C GLU A 64 -15.38 -0.26 4.81
N LEU A 65 -14.27 0.03 5.50
CA LEU A 65 -13.17 0.81 4.92
C LEU A 65 -12.53 0.10 3.72
N ALA A 66 -12.43 -1.23 3.75
CA ALA A 66 -11.91 -2.03 2.65
C ALA A 66 -12.75 -1.82 1.38
N VAL A 67 -14.08 -1.89 1.51
CA VAL A 67 -14.98 -1.64 0.38
C VAL A 67 -14.88 -0.18 -0.08
N ILE A 68 -14.93 0.78 0.84
CA ILE A 68 -14.88 2.23 0.51
C ILE A 68 -13.58 2.56 -0.24
N ALA A 69 -12.43 2.25 0.36
CA ALA A 69 -11.13 2.70 -0.15
C ALA A 69 -10.67 1.93 -1.40
N VAL A 70 -10.80 0.59 -1.38
CA VAL A 70 -10.30 -0.24 -2.49
C VAL A 70 -11.18 -0.09 -3.72
N THR A 71 -12.51 -0.07 -3.56
CA THR A 71 -13.42 0.15 -4.70
C THR A 71 -13.21 1.51 -5.35
N ALA A 72 -13.02 2.58 -4.55
CA ALA A 72 -12.73 3.91 -5.07
C ALA A 72 -11.42 3.92 -5.89
N GLY A 73 -10.35 3.29 -5.38
CA GLY A 73 -9.08 3.19 -6.08
C GLY A 73 -9.16 2.42 -7.39
N ILE A 74 -9.85 1.28 -7.39
CA ILE A 74 -10.09 0.48 -8.59
C ILE A 74 -10.90 1.28 -9.63
N ALA A 75 -11.95 1.96 -9.20
CA ALA A 75 -12.79 2.77 -10.10
C ALA A 75 -11.99 3.92 -10.72
N GLU A 76 -11.15 4.61 -9.94
CA GLU A 76 -10.30 5.70 -10.43
C GLU A 76 -9.25 5.18 -11.42
N CYS A 77 -8.60 4.05 -11.13
CA CYS A 77 -7.67 3.40 -12.06
C CYS A 77 -8.36 3.03 -13.38
N ARG A 78 -9.55 2.42 -13.33
CA ARG A 78 -10.32 2.05 -14.52
C ARG A 78 -10.77 3.25 -15.35
N ALA A 79 -10.98 4.40 -14.72
CA ALA A 79 -11.36 5.64 -15.40
C ALA A 79 -10.20 6.32 -16.14
N GLN A 80 -8.95 6.11 -15.70
CA GLN A 80 -7.78 6.81 -16.25
C GLN A 80 -7.21 6.16 -17.52
N SER A 81 -7.39 4.84 -17.72
CA SER A 81 -6.78 4.15 -18.88
C SER A 81 -7.43 2.79 -19.14
N ALA A 82 -7.11 2.19 -20.30
CA ALA A 82 -7.38 0.78 -20.58
C ALA A 82 -6.43 -0.10 -19.73
N THR A 83 -6.53 0.00 -18.42
CA THR A 83 -5.65 -0.63 -17.44
C THR A 83 -5.77 -2.14 -17.50
N LYS A 84 -4.66 -2.85 -17.74
CA LYS A 84 -4.61 -4.32 -17.70
C LYS A 84 -4.27 -4.85 -16.33
N ARG A 85 -3.59 -4.05 -15.48
CA ARG A 85 -3.17 -4.43 -14.13
C ARG A 85 -3.37 -3.27 -13.17
N ILE A 86 -3.90 -3.58 -12.01
CA ILE A 86 -4.07 -2.67 -10.88
C ILE A 86 -3.18 -3.17 -9.74
N HIS A 87 -2.15 -2.41 -9.44
CA HIS A 87 -1.25 -2.64 -8.32
C HIS A 87 -1.73 -1.88 -7.09
N PHE A 88 -1.22 -2.27 -5.92
CA PHE A 88 -1.46 -1.55 -4.67
C PHE A 88 -0.14 -1.21 -3.99
N VAL A 89 -0.03 0.01 -3.49
CA VAL A 89 1.02 0.44 -2.56
C VAL A 89 0.35 1.01 -1.33
N THR A 90 0.55 0.36 -0.19
CA THR A 90 -0.21 0.64 1.01
C THR A 90 0.70 0.93 2.20
N HIS A 91 0.22 1.75 3.11
CA HIS A 91 0.88 1.99 4.38
C HIS A 91 0.00 1.49 5.53
N SER A 92 0.57 0.68 6.44
CA SER A 92 -0.07 0.28 7.70
C SER A 92 -1.47 -0.33 7.48
N LEU A 93 -2.53 0.27 8.07
CA LEU A 93 -3.93 -0.12 7.88
C LEU A 93 -4.30 -0.37 6.42
N GLY A 94 -3.80 0.46 5.48
CA GLY A 94 -4.11 0.32 4.06
C GLY A 94 -3.81 -1.08 3.51
N GLY A 95 -2.78 -1.77 4.03
CA GLY A 95 -2.47 -3.15 3.66
C GLY A 95 -3.52 -4.14 4.13
N ILE A 96 -4.05 -3.94 5.33
CA ILE A 96 -5.12 -4.77 5.88
C ILE A 96 -6.42 -4.57 5.10
N LEU A 97 -6.71 -3.34 4.65
CA LEU A 97 -7.87 -3.07 3.80
C LEU A 97 -7.81 -3.82 2.46
N VAL A 98 -6.62 -3.90 1.84
CA VAL A 98 -6.45 -4.68 0.60
C VAL A 98 -6.64 -6.16 0.86
N ARG A 99 -6.07 -6.71 1.95
CA ARG A 99 -6.28 -8.12 2.33
C ARG A 99 -7.75 -8.43 2.60
N GLN A 100 -8.45 -7.56 3.35
CA GLN A 100 -9.87 -7.71 3.62
C GLN A 100 -10.70 -7.68 2.35
N TYR A 101 -10.41 -6.74 1.45
CA TYR A 101 -11.12 -6.66 0.18
C TYR A 101 -10.94 -7.92 -0.67
N LEU A 102 -9.70 -8.41 -0.78
CA LEU A 102 -9.37 -9.58 -1.59
C LEU A 102 -9.87 -10.90 -0.99
N SER A 103 -10.16 -10.95 0.33
CA SER A 103 -10.82 -12.11 0.94
C SER A 103 -12.30 -12.23 0.55
N ASP A 104 -12.94 -11.11 0.21
CA ASP A 104 -14.37 -11.04 -0.07
C ASP A 104 -14.69 -10.90 -1.56
N TYR A 105 -13.75 -10.36 -2.35
CA TYR A 105 -13.97 -9.99 -3.75
C TYR A 105 -12.81 -10.41 -4.65
N GLU A 106 -13.12 -10.93 -5.82
CA GLU A 106 -12.15 -11.18 -6.88
C GLU A 106 -11.80 -9.88 -7.63
N LEU A 107 -10.51 -9.71 -7.97
CA LEU A 107 -10.02 -8.63 -8.82
C LEU A 107 -9.20 -9.23 -9.98
N PRO A 108 -9.81 -9.54 -11.13
CA PRO A 108 -9.12 -10.18 -12.25
C PRO A 108 -7.91 -9.38 -12.78
N GLU A 109 -7.93 -8.05 -12.62
CA GLU A 109 -6.84 -7.16 -13.01
C GLU A 109 -5.76 -7.02 -11.92
N LEU A 110 -5.85 -7.78 -10.82
CA LEU A 110 -4.88 -7.66 -9.72
C LEU A 110 -3.45 -7.84 -10.23
N GLY A 111 -2.64 -6.85 -9.94
CA GLY A 111 -1.19 -6.87 -10.13
C GLY A 111 -0.47 -7.18 -8.83
N ARG A 112 0.63 -6.48 -8.58
CA ARG A 112 1.44 -6.63 -7.38
C ARG A 112 0.97 -5.74 -6.24
N VAL A 113 1.17 -6.22 -5.01
CA VAL A 113 0.86 -5.48 -3.79
C VAL A 113 2.16 -5.23 -3.02
N VAL A 114 2.42 -3.96 -2.64
CA VAL A 114 3.51 -3.60 -1.74
C VAL A 114 2.93 -3.02 -0.46
N MET A 115 3.29 -3.60 0.67
CA MET A 115 2.84 -3.14 1.99
C MET A 115 4.00 -2.55 2.79
N LEU A 116 3.81 -1.33 3.27
CA LEU A 116 4.77 -0.59 4.08
C LEU A 116 4.35 -0.65 5.56
N GLY A 117 5.09 -1.38 6.39
CA GLY A 117 4.81 -1.53 7.82
C GLY A 117 3.41 -2.06 8.14
N PRO A 118 2.88 -3.08 7.45
CA PRO A 118 1.53 -3.59 7.71
C PRO A 118 1.48 -4.36 9.04
N PRO A 119 0.45 -4.19 9.88
CA PRO A 119 0.23 -5.04 11.04
C PRO A 119 -0.41 -6.37 10.64
N ASN A 120 0.27 -7.18 9.79
CA ASN A 120 -0.26 -8.42 9.23
C ASN A 120 -0.58 -9.48 10.28
N GLN A 121 0.14 -9.47 11.42
CA GLN A 121 -0.11 -10.33 12.58
C GLN A 121 -0.72 -9.54 13.75
N GLY A 122 -1.39 -8.42 13.46
CA GLY A 122 -1.86 -7.48 14.46
C GLY A 122 -0.72 -6.64 15.05
N SER A 123 -1.04 -5.79 16.02
CA SER A 123 -0.08 -4.94 16.74
C SER A 123 -0.27 -5.06 18.25
N ALA A 124 0.77 -5.50 18.95
CA ALA A 124 0.77 -5.55 20.41
C ALA A 124 0.57 -4.17 21.06
N ALA A 125 0.90 -3.08 20.33
CA ALA A 125 0.64 -1.73 20.79
C ALA A 125 -0.86 -1.43 20.93
N VAL A 126 -1.70 -2.00 20.07
CA VAL A 126 -3.16 -1.87 20.17
C VAL A 126 -3.67 -2.58 21.42
N ASP A 127 -3.20 -3.78 21.69
CA ASP A 127 -3.61 -4.54 22.88
C ASP A 127 -3.16 -3.85 24.18
N ALA A 128 -1.93 -3.31 24.20
CA ALA A 128 -1.38 -2.65 25.38
C ALA A 128 -2.00 -1.27 25.64
N LEU A 129 -2.41 -0.54 24.60
CA LEU A 129 -2.87 0.85 24.72
C LEU A 129 -4.37 1.01 24.44
N GLY A 130 -5.07 -0.03 24.03
CA GLY A 130 -6.48 0.02 23.64
C GLY A 130 -7.42 0.50 24.75
N ASP A 131 -7.10 0.23 26.01
CA ASP A 131 -7.89 0.64 27.16
C ASP A 131 -7.49 2.03 27.71
N VAL A 132 -6.45 2.68 27.12
CA VAL A 132 -6.04 4.02 27.52
C VAL A 132 -7.11 5.03 27.09
N PRO A 133 -7.57 5.92 27.98
CA PRO A 133 -8.54 6.94 27.64
C PRO A 133 -8.12 7.78 26.43
N GLY A 134 -9.01 7.90 25.44
CA GLY A 134 -8.77 8.62 24.19
C GLY A 134 -8.27 7.74 23.04
N PHE A 135 -7.97 6.46 23.25
CA PHE A 135 -7.55 5.55 22.18
C PHE A 135 -8.57 5.53 21.03
N ASP A 136 -9.85 5.34 21.33
CA ASP A 136 -10.93 5.27 20.33
C ASP A 136 -11.13 6.62 19.60
N TRP A 137 -10.98 7.71 20.31
CA TRP A 137 -11.08 9.03 19.70
C TRP A 137 -9.99 9.29 18.66
N ILE A 138 -8.78 8.73 18.87
CA ILE A 138 -7.63 8.88 17.95
C ILE A 138 -7.69 7.84 16.82
N ASN A 139 -8.05 6.59 17.14
CA ASN A 139 -7.84 5.45 16.25
C ASN A 139 -9.16 4.91 15.65
N GLY A 140 -10.31 5.24 16.23
CA GLY A 140 -11.59 4.79 15.76
C GLY A 140 -11.81 3.26 15.81
N PRO A 141 -12.91 2.77 15.22
CA PRO A 141 -13.25 1.33 15.24
C PRO A 141 -12.18 0.46 14.58
N ALA A 142 -11.67 0.87 13.40
CA ALA A 142 -10.63 0.12 12.70
C ALA A 142 -9.35 -0.04 13.53
N GLY A 143 -9.01 0.97 14.34
CA GLY A 143 -7.83 0.90 15.20
C GLY A 143 -7.88 -0.25 16.22
N ARG A 144 -9.06 -0.53 16.79
CA ARG A 144 -9.24 -1.66 17.71
C ARG A 144 -9.09 -3.00 17.02
N GLN A 145 -9.57 -3.12 15.80
CA GLN A 145 -9.48 -4.36 15.02
C GLN A 145 -8.05 -4.72 14.57
N LEU A 146 -7.07 -3.81 14.73
CA LEU A 146 -5.65 -4.05 14.41
C LEU A 146 -4.87 -4.72 15.54
N GLY A 147 -5.49 -5.05 16.67
CA GLY A 147 -4.85 -5.77 17.78
C GLY A 147 -4.60 -7.25 17.47
N LYS A 148 -4.18 -7.98 18.51
CA LYS A 148 -3.94 -9.44 18.46
C LYS A 148 -5.04 -10.23 19.22
N GLY A 149 -6.05 -9.52 19.75
CA GLY A 149 -7.17 -10.11 20.47
C GLY A 149 -8.16 -10.87 19.59
N ALA A 150 -9.29 -11.28 20.17
CA ALA A 150 -10.32 -12.07 19.49
C ALA A 150 -10.95 -11.32 18.30
N ASP A 151 -10.96 -9.98 18.34
CA ASP A 151 -11.54 -9.13 17.30
C ASP A 151 -10.51 -8.71 16.23
N SER A 152 -9.35 -9.38 16.20
CA SER A 152 -8.28 -9.07 15.24
C SER A 152 -8.66 -9.45 13.83
N VAL A 153 -8.90 -8.46 12.97
CA VAL A 153 -9.12 -8.69 11.54
C VAL A 153 -7.85 -9.22 10.86
N PRO A 154 -6.63 -8.65 11.07
CA PRO A 154 -5.42 -9.17 10.44
C PRO A 154 -5.18 -10.67 10.64
N LEU A 155 -5.47 -11.20 11.84
CA LEU A 155 -5.28 -12.61 12.17
C LEU A 155 -6.33 -13.52 11.52
N GLY A 156 -7.51 -12.99 11.23
CA GLY A 156 -8.60 -13.75 10.59
C GLY A 156 -8.44 -13.93 9.08
N LEU A 157 -7.60 -13.11 8.41
CA LEU A 157 -7.53 -13.04 6.94
C LEU A 157 -6.68 -14.13 6.26
N GLY A 158 -5.93 -14.93 7.01
CA GLY A 158 -5.08 -16.00 6.42
C GLY A 158 -3.87 -15.49 5.61
N PRO A 159 -3.19 -16.42 4.89
CA PRO A 159 -2.01 -16.11 4.08
C PRO A 159 -2.35 -15.29 2.82
N ALA A 160 -1.32 -14.69 2.20
CA ALA A 160 -1.47 -14.05 0.89
C ALA A 160 -1.49 -15.11 -0.22
N ASP A 161 -2.47 -15.03 -1.11
CA ASP A 161 -2.57 -15.81 -2.34
C ASP A 161 -2.31 -14.95 -3.60
N PHE A 162 -1.71 -13.76 -3.40
CA PHE A 162 -1.35 -12.79 -4.43
C PHE A 162 0.12 -12.36 -4.29
N GLU A 163 0.68 -11.76 -5.34
CA GLU A 163 2.09 -11.35 -5.40
C GLU A 163 2.35 -10.16 -4.46
N LEU A 164 2.83 -10.45 -3.25
CA LEU A 164 2.99 -9.52 -2.13
C LEU A 164 4.46 -9.28 -1.78
N GLY A 165 4.88 -8.02 -1.75
CA GLY A 165 6.12 -7.55 -1.14
C GLY A 165 5.85 -6.77 0.16
N VAL A 166 6.62 -7.05 1.21
CA VAL A 166 6.49 -6.37 2.50
C VAL A 166 7.78 -5.64 2.87
N ILE A 167 7.66 -4.37 3.23
CA ILE A 167 8.76 -3.53 3.73
C ILE A 167 8.52 -3.24 5.21
N ALA A 168 9.39 -3.73 6.08
CA ALA A 168 9.35 -3.53 7.53
C ALA A 168 10.36 -2.46 7.97
N GLY A 169 9.97 -1.62 8.93
CA GLY A 169 10.86 -0.63 9.54
C GLY A 169 11.47 -1.11 10.85
N THR A 170 12.63 -0.52 11.25
CA THR A 170 13.33 -0.86 12.50
C THR A 170 13.71 0.36 13.35
N ARG A 171 13.18 1.54 13.05
CA ARG A 171 13.43 2.72 13.87
C ARG A 171 12.14 3.28 14.43
N THR A 172 12.16 3.67 15.68
CA THR A 172 11.05 4.36 16.31
C THR A 172 11.32 5.84 16.49
N ILE A 173 10.24 6.63 16.43
CA ILE A 173 10.17 8.00 16.93
C ILE A 173 9.13 8.12 18.05
N ASP A 174 8.51 6.99 18.40
CA ASP A 174 7.48 6.86 19.43
C ASP A 174 7.95 5.86 20.51
N PRO A 175 8.76 6.29 21.46
CA PRO A 175 9.32 5.41 22.48
C PRO A 175 8.27 4.81 23.41
N VAL A 176 7.10 5.43 23.52
CA VAL A 176 6.00 4.91 24.37
C VAL A 176 5.40 3.67 23.74
N THR A 177 5.06 3.76 22.47
CA THR A 177 4.51 2.60 21.73
C THR A 177 5.57 1.51 21.55
N SER A 178 6.81 1.88 21.22
CA SER A 178 7.92 0.93 21.06
C SER A 178 8.23 0.13 22.33
N ALA A 179 8.05 0.72 23.50
CA ALA A 179 8.30 0.02 24.78
C ALA A 179 7.38 -1.19 25.03
N VAL A 180 6.29 -1.33 24.31
CA VAL A 180 5.33 -2.46 24.42
C VAL A 180 5.36 -3.36 23.19
N LEU A 181 6.20 -3.06 22.20
CA LEU A 181 6.37 -3.88 20.99
C LEU A 181 7.57 -4.83 21.15
N PRO A 182 7.54 -6.02 20.53
CA PRO A 182 8.73 -6.84 20.34
C PRO A 182 9.76 -6.15 19.44
N ASP A 183 11.02 -6.17 19.82
CA ASP A 183 12.15 -5.67 19.02
C ASP A 183 12.55 -6.65 17.89
N PRO A 184 12.99 -6.14 16.73
CA PRO A 184 13.01 -4.74 16.32
C PRO A 184 11.63 -4.26 15.83
N ASP A 185 11.34 -2.96 16.01
CA ASP A 185 10.07 -2.35 15.61
C ASP A 185 10.27 -0.97 14.93
N ASP A 186 9.20 -0.48 14.30
CA ASP A 186 9.17 0.83 13.62
C ASP A 186 8.48 1.95 14.44
N GLY A 187 8.07 1.64 15.67
CA GLY A 187 7.31 2.49 16.57
C GLY A 187 5.81 2.22 16.58
N LYS A 188 5.29 1.33 15.74
CA LYS A 188 3.88 0.92 15.68
C LYS A 188 3.68 -0.57 15.47
N VAL A 189 4.58 -1.22 14.73
CA VAL A 189 4.51 -2.64 14.38
C VAL A 189 5.92 -3.23 14.50
N SER A 190 6.05 -4.39 15.11
CA SER A 190 7.31 -5.13 15.12
C SER A 190 7.61 -5.71 13.74
N VAL A 191 8.89 -5.92 13.43
CA VAL A 191 9.30 -6.54 12.15
C VAL A 191 8.61 -7.90 11.96
N GLU A 192 8.50 -8.69 13.01
CA GLU A 192 7.85 -10.01 12.95
C GLU A 192 6.36 -9.89 12.64
N ASP A 193 5.67 -8.91 13.24
CA ASP A 193 4.25 -8.69 13.03
C ASP A 193 3.90 -8.14 11.63
N THR A 194 4.90 -7.66 10.88
CA THR A 194 4.69 -7.29 9.47
C THR A 194 4.68 -8.48 8.52
N ARG A 195 5.23 -9.63 8.91
CA ARG A 195 5.33 -10.80 8.04
C ARG A 195 3.97 -11.41 7.73
N LEU A 196 3.87 -12.01 6.56
CA LEU A 196 2.68 -12.74 6.13
C LEU A 196 3.10 -13.99 5.35
N GLU A 197 2.51 -15.13 5.68
CA GLU A 197 2.68 -16.34 4.89
C GLU A 197 2.20 -16.10 3.45
N GLY A 198 2.93 -16.63 2.45
CA GLY A 198 2.62 -16.41 1.03
C GLY A 198 3.22 -15.14 0.44
N MET A 199 3.84 -14.24 1.23
CA MET A 199 4.54 -13.07 0.66
C MET A 199 5.70 -13.54 -0.26
N ALA A 200 5.82 -12.87 -1.42
CA ALA A 200 6.85 -13.18 -2.43
C ALA A 200 8.23 -12.66 -2.03
N ASP A 201 8.30 -11.50 -1.35
CA ASP A 201 9.57 -10.91 -0.91
C ASP A 201 9.39 -10.05 0.35
N PHE A 202 10.47 -9.90 1.12
CA PHE A 202 10.48 -9.21 2.39
C PHE A 202 11.80 -8.46 2.59
N VAL A 203 11.72 -7.18 2.96
CA VAL A 203 12.90 -6.36 3.22
C VAL A 203 12.74 -5.52 4.49
N ILE A 204 13.86 -5.36 5.20
CA ILE A 204 13.93 -4.53 6.41
C ILE A 204 14.68 -3.24 6.08
N VAL A 205 14.15 -2.10 6.56
CA VAL A 205 14.74 -0.79 6.34
C VAL A 205 14.89 -0.02 7.67
N PRO A 206 15.95 0.80 7.83
CA PRO A 206 16.18 1.55 9.07
C PRO A 206 15.32 2.83 9.13
N HIS A 207 14.00 2.68 8.96
CA HIS A 207 13.05 3.79 8.92
C HIS A 207 11.90 3.59 9.91
N SER A 208 11.31 4.71 10.35
CA SER A 208 10.17 4.70 11.26
C SER A 208 8.84 4.58 10.51
N HIS A 209 7.85 3.98 11.18
CA HIS A 209 6.49 3.83 10.69
C HIS A 209 5.90 5.13 10.14
N ALA A 210 6.12 6.23 10.87
CA ALA A 210 5.50 7.51 10.55
C ALA A 210 5.96 8.13 9.22
N PHE A 211 7.15 7.77 8.72
CA PHE A 211 7.77 8.45 7.57
C PHE A 211 8.25 7.52 6.46
N MET A 212 8.20 6.19 6.62
CA MET A 212 8.77 5.24 5.67
C MET A 212 8.27 5.45 4.24
N MET A 213 7.01 5.81 4.02
CA MET A 213 6.42 6.07 2.70
C MET A 213 7.05 7.27 1.96
N ARG A 214 7.88 8.08 2.66
CA ARG A 214 8.55 9.25 2.10
C ARG A 214 10.06 9.06 1.90
N MET A 215 10.60 7.90 2.35
CA MET A 215 12.03 7.60 2.27
C MET A 215 12.41 7.11 0.88
N GLN A 216 13.51 7.66 0.33
CA GLN A 216 13.92 7.36 -1.04
C GLN A 216 14.18 5.86 -1.23
N ARG A 217 14.86 5.21 -0.28
CA ARG A 217 15.10 3.77 -0.30
C ARG A 217 13.80 2.95 -0.40
N VAL A 218 12.78 3.32 0.38
CA VAL A 218 11.47 2.65 0.36
C VAL A 218 10.77 2.84 -1.00
N ILE A 219 10.86 4.05 -1.56
CA ILE A 219 10.30 4.36 -2.89
C ILE A 219 10.99 3.51 -3.97
N ASP A 220 12.32 3.40 -3.94
CA ASP A 220 13.08 2.64 -4.94
C ASP A 220 12.82 1.14 -4.83
N LEU A 221 12.74 0.60 -3.62
CA LEU A 221 12.33 -0.79 -3.37
C LEU A 221 10.90 -1.05 -3.88
N THR A 222 9.97 -0.13 -3.61
CA THR A 222 8.58 -0.23 -4.09
C THR A 222 8.54 -0.30 -5.63
N LYS A 223 9.25 0.59 -6.32
CA LYS A 223 9.34 0.57 -7.79
C LYS A 223 9.94 -0.73 -8.31
N ALA A 224 11.01 -1.23 -7.68
CA ALA A 224 11.64 -2.49 -8.05
C ALA A 224 10.65 -3.65 -7.95
N PHE A 225 9.94 -3.77 -6.82
CA PHE A 225 8.95 -4.83 -6.63
C PHE A 225 7.80 -4.74 -7.63
N LEU A 226 7.25 -3.54 -7.86
CA LEU A 226 6.18 -3.34 -8.84
C LEU A 226 6.61 -3.75 -10.26
N ALA A 227 7.87 -3.55 -10.61
CA ALA A 227 8.41 -3.91 -11.93
C ALA A 227 8.75 -5.39 -12.08
N THR A 228 9.26 -6.04 -11.02
CA THR A 228 9.90 -7.37 -11.13
C THR A 228 9.31 -8.46 -10.24
N GLY A 229 8.54 -8.11 -9.18
CA GLY A 229 8.07 -9.04 -8.16
C GLY A 229 9.11 -9.33 -7.06
N SER A 230 10.23 -8.59 -7.04
CA SER A 230 11.26 -8.69 -6.01
C SER A 230 11.83 -7.32 -5.67
N PHE A 231 12.29 -7.14 -4.43
CA PHE A 231 13.04 -5.95 -4.02
C PHE A 231 14.48 -5.92 -4.55
N GLY A 232 14.93 -7.01 -5.22
CA GLY A 232 16.29 -7.18 -5.70
C GLY A 232 17.26 -7.46 -4.54
N ASP A 233 18.57 -7.32 -4.81
CA ASP A 233 19.59 -7.43 -3.76
C ASP A 233 19.45 -6.23 -2.82
N ALA A 234 18.60 -6.38 -1.79
CA ALA A 234 18.35 -5.38 -0.75
C ALA A 234 19.61 -5.04 0.06
N ASP A 235 20.68 -5.84 -0.08
CA ASP A 235 22.00 -5.68 0.52
C ASP A 235 22.93 -4.72 -0.24
N GLY A 236 22.39 -3.79 -1.02
CA GLY A 236 23.19 -2.67 -1.52
C GLY A 236 23.81 -1.91 -0.34
N ARG A 237 25.01 -2.31 0.00
CA ARG A 237 25.90 -1.69 0.99
C ARG A 237 26.11 -0.23 0.59
N ASP A 238 25.63 0.68 1.43
CA ASP A 238 26.18 2.02 1.57
C ASP A 238 27.03 2.06 2.84
#